data_c1eb895f17acd16dce1dfdfbdeb8eb90
#
_entry.id   c1eb895f17acd16dce1dfdfbdeb8eb90
#
_cell.length_a   1.000
_cell.length_b   1.000
_cell.length_c   1.000
_cell.angle_alpha   90.00
_cell.angle_beta   90.00
_cell.angle_gamma   90.00
#
_symmetry.space_group_name_H-M   'P 1'
#
loop_
_entity.id
_entity.type
_entity.pdbx_description
1 polymer ?
#
loop_
_entity_poly.entity_id
_entity_poly.type
_entity_poly.pdbx_seq_one_letter_code
_entity_poly.pdbx_strand_id
1 'polypeptide(L)'
;MKKLLCLCLVLNFLFLCGCSVKEAITSDKQEYIVSALGFDGENGSVKITVEAIVVNNDDLTDKSARLFVGEGKTVVEAYEKIVFSATQPLSLGHSAVAIIGADLSPKELEDVFSFLKSQEKINISIMLCAADSGFEVLGCKPVSSVAVGYDVMSMIEVNEEKKGTLFKNRFYEVLALKSKPQASFQLPFLKVENGEISVSGISVFGRNLGVERVANEETPLFCLARDSLSRGEFILNGENIKVDYSSVTYDFYFKDNLQINLNVHLKAKGNKILLRQKTESFLKGYDICGIGNIISQKEPEMWEKIKDDYKKIYKNADIRVNIYE
;
A
#
# COMPACT_ATOMS: atom_id res chain seq x y z
N MET A 1 35.98 5.65 -61.46
CA MET A 1 35.14 4.89 -60.52
C MET A 1 35.70 4.79 -59.13
N LYS A 2 36.94 4.37 -58.86
CA LYS A 2 37.50 4.24 -57.50
C LYS A 2 37.53 5.53 -56.69
N LYS A 3 37.82 6.70 -57.30
CA LYS A 3 37.83 8.00 -56.61
C LYS A 3 36.41 8.49 -56.21
N LEU A 4 35.38 8.15 -56.98
CA LEU A 4 33.99 8.49 -56.65
C LEU A 4 33.47 7.62 -55.49
N LEU A 5 33.87 6.35 -55.43
CA LEU A 5 33.51 5.43 -54.35
C LEU A 5 34.11 5.86 -53.00
N CYS A 6 35.41 6.30 -53.02
CA CYS A 6 36.04 6.86 -51.80
C CYS A 6 35.33 8.14 -51.31
N LEU A 7 34.90 9.03 -52.20
CA LEU A 7 34.22 10.24 -51.85
C LEU A 7 32.85 9.96 -51.18
N CYS A 8 32.10 8.99 -51.71
CA CYS A 8 30.83 8.55 -51.11
C CYS A 8 31.02 7.90 -49.74
N LEU A 9 32.10 7.15 -49.53
CA LEU A 9 32.43 6.53 -48.24
C LEU A 9 32.80 7.57 -47.18
N VAL A 10 33.56 8.60 -47.53
CA VAL A 10 33.92 9.70 -46.63
C VAL A 10 32.68 10.55 -46.28
N LEU A 11 31.79 10.78 -47.25
CA LEU A 11 30.52 11.50 -46.99
C LEU A 11 29.61 10.75 -46.02
N ASN A 12 29.49 9.42 -46.14
CA ASN A 12 28.73 8.61 -45.18
C ASN A 12 29.34 8.61 -43.78
N PHE A 13 30.67 8.63 -43.65
CA PHE A 13 31.32 8.76 -42.33
C PHE A 13 31.09 10.10 -41.65
N LEU A 14 30.94 11.20 -42.40
CA LEU A 14 30.61 12.53 -41.88
C LEU A 14 29.17 12.62 -41.36
N PHE A 15 28.23 11.86 -41.93
CA PHE A 15 26.85 11.80 -41.44
C PHE A 15 26.67 10.92 -40.20
N LEU A 16 27.58 9.96 -39.94
CA LEU A 16 27.53 9.11 -38.75
C LEU A 16 28.09 9.79 -37.48
N CYS A 17 28.85 10.87 -37.59
CA CYS A 17 29.38 11.60 -36.43
C CYS A 17 28.46 12.73 -35.92
N GLY A 18 27.26 12.89 -36.48
CA GLY A 18 26.36 14.02 -36.19
C GLY A 18 25.34 13.83 -35.06
N CYS A 19 25.28 12.69 -34.42
CA CYS A 19 24.35 12.44 -33.30
C CYS A 19 25.11 12.09 -32.04
N SER A 20 25.34 13.05 -31.16
CA SER A 20 25.32 12.86 -29.71
C SER A 20 26.04 13.93 -28.85
N VAL A 21 26.22 15.16 -29.34
CA VAL A 21 26.86 16.20 -28.49
C VAL A 21 25.84 16.93 -27.59
N LYS A 22 24.54 16.81 -27.85
CA LYS A 22 23.54 17.49 -27.02
C LYS A 22 23.12 16.71 -25.77
N GLU A 23 23.22 15.38 -25.76
CA GLU A 23 22.87 14.57 -24.58
C GLU A 23 23.99 14.50 -23.53
N ALA A 24 25.25 14.66 -23.93
CA ALA A 24 26.38 14.59 -23.00
C ALA A 24 26.52 15.81 -22.08
N ILE A 25 25.87 16.96 -22.39
CA ILE A 25 25.96 18.17 -21.56
C ILE A 25 24.82 18.26 -20.52
N THR A 26 23.80 17.40 -20.61
CA THR A 26 22.68 17.37 -19.68
C THR A 26 22.76 16.29 -18.61
N SER A 27 23.80 15.44 -18.60
CA SER A 27 23.91 14.29 -17.69
C SER A 27 24.46 14.60 -16.29
N ASP A 28 24.86 15.84 -16.00
CA ASP A 28 25.38 16.25 -14.68
C ASP A 28 24.38 17.06 -13.83
N LYS A 29 23.10 17.06 -14.17
CA LYS A 29 22.11 17.59 -13.25
C LYS A 29 21.87 16.59 -12.15
N GLN A 30 22.47 16.86 -10.99
CA GLN A 30 22.09 16.15 -9.77
C GLN A 30 20.59 16.23 -9.57
N GLU A 31 19.98 15.10 -9.34
CA GLU A 31 18.58 14.99 -8.97
C GLU A 31 18.48 14.63 -7.49
N TYR A 32 17.48 15.16 -6.81
CA TYR A 32 17.09 14.68 -5.49
C TYR A 32 16.42 13.32 -5.65
N ILE A 33 16.97 12.30 -5.03
CA ILE A 33 16.42 10.94 -5.08
C ILE A 33 15.29 10.84 -4.05
N VAL A 34 14.06 10.83 -4.52
CA VAL A 34 12.88 10.71 -3.63
C VAL A 34 12.79 9.28 -3.09
N SER A 35 12.81 9.16 -1.76
CA SER A 35 12.68 7.90 -1.03
C SER A 35 11.24 7.60 -0.63
N ALA A 36 10.46 8.63 -0.30
CA ALA A 36 9.07 8.48 0.13
C ALA A 36 8.21 9.70 -0.18
N LEU A 37 6.89 9.45 -0.22
CA LEU A 37 5.84 10.46 -0.36
C LEU A 37 4.84 10.30 0.79
N GLY A 38 4.47 11.39 1.45
CA GLY A 38 3.36 11.46 2.41
C GLY A 38 2.24 12.33 1.87
N PHE A 39 1.00 11.92 2.07
CA PHE A 39 -0.19 12.65 1.63
C PHE A 39 -1.14 12.80 2.81
N ASP A 40 -1.43 14.02 3.21
CA ASP A 40 -2.30 14.35 4.33
C ASP A 40 -3.44 15.26 3.85
N GLY A 41 -4.63 15.11 4.44
CA GLY A 41 -5.76 16.04 4.25
C GLY A 41 -5.72 17.12 5.32
N GLU A 42 -5.97 18.38 4.94
CA GLU A 42 -6.02 19.48 5.90
C GLU A 42 -7.06 20.52 5.48
N ASN A 43 -8.19 20.59 6.19
CA ASN A 43 -9.23 21.62 6.01
C ASN A 43 -9.67 21.86 4.54
N GLY A 44 -9.78 20.77 3.75
CA GLY A 44 -10.18 20.83 2.33
C GLY A 44 -9.01 21.18 1.39
N SER A 45 -7.80 21.06 1.87
CA SER A 45 -6.55 21.09 1.09
C SER A 45 -5.78 19.78 1.26
N VAL A 46 -4.88 19.51 0.35
CA VAL A 46 -3.95 18.36 0.43
C VAL A 46 -2.56 18.88 0.74
N LYS A 47 -1.90 18.26 1.69
CA LYS A 47 -0.50 18.47 2.02
C LYS A 47 0.32 17.29 1.53
N ILE A 48 1.35 17.57 0.74
CA ILE A 48 2.32 16.57 0.31
C ILE A 48 3.64 16.79 1.04
N THR A 49 4.20 15.71 1.55
CA THR A 49 5.56 15.66 2.09
C THR A 49 6.39 14.75 1.20
N VAL A 50 7.47 15.25 0.65
CA VAL A 50 8.45 14.51 -0.15
C VAL A 50 9.72 14.34 0.67
N GLU A 51 10.10 13.12 0.98
CA GLU A 51 11.41 12.81 1.53
C GLU A 51 12.37 12.54 0.38
N ALA A 52 13.45 13.27 0.30
CA ALA A 52 14.46 13.11 -0.75
C ALA A 52 15.87 13.07 -0.19
N ILE A 53 16.69 12.20 -0.74
CA ILE A 53 18.10 12.05 -0.39
C ILE A 53 18.89 13.10 -1.16
N VAL A 54 19.68 13.84 -0.42
CA VAL A 54 20.64 14.82 -0.92
C VAL A 54 22.02 14.17 -0.93
N VAL A 55 22.67 14.15 -2.08
CA VAL A 55 24.04 13.67 -2.21
C VAL A 55 24.95 14.88 -2.31
N ASN A 56 25.86 15.08 -1.34
CA ASN A 56 26.84 16.15 -1.41
C ASN A 56 27.97 15.79 -2.38
N ASN A 57 28.28 16.71 -3.30
CA ASN A 57 29.32 16.47 -4.31
C ASN A 57 30.72 16.32 -3.73
N ASP A 58 30.97 16.99 -2.63
CA ASP A 58 32.30 17.02 -2.01
C ASP A 58 32.58 15.77 -1.15
N ASP A 59 31.52 15.07 -0.72
CA ASP A 59 31.64 13.83 0.02
C ASP A 59 30.45 12.89 -0.32
N LEU A 60 30.70 11.91 -1.18
CA LEU A 60 29.69 10.90 -1.55
C LEU A 60 29.23 10.02 -0.39
N THR A 61 29.92 10.10 0.75
CA THR A 61 29.56 9.39 1.98
C THR A 61 28.58 10.18 2.85
N ASP A 62 28.52 11.51 2.67
CA ASP A 62 27.60 12.40 3.39
C ASP A 62 26.25 12.46 2.66
N LYS A 63 25.38 11.50 3.00
CA LYS A 63 24.00 11.42 2.51
C LYS A 63 23.05 11.76 3.64
N SER A 64 22.15 12.70 3.39
CA SER A 64 21.10 13.06 4.33
C SER A 64 19.75 13.14 3.63
N ALA A 65 18.69 12.78 4.35
CA ALA A 65 17.33 12.99 3.86
C ALA A 65 16.88 14.43 4.17
N ARG A 66 16.13 15.02 3.24
CA ARG A 66 15.50 16.32 3.38
C ARG A 66 14.01 16.20 3.07
N LEU A 67 13.20 16.89 3.86
CA LEU A 67 11.77 16.99 3.62
C LEU A 67 11.44 18.27 2.82
N PHE A 68 10.63 18.09 1.80
CA PHE A 68 9.97 19.15 1.06
C PHE A 68 8.47 19.04 1.31
N VAL A 69 7.82 20.15 1.65
CA VAL A 69 6.40 20.19 1.96
C VAL A 69 5.71 21.19 1.05
N GLY A 70 4.58 20.77 0.49
CA GLY A 70 3.71 21.63 -0.29
C GLY A 70 2.25 21.41 0.08
N GLU A 71 1.47 22.49 0.06
CA GLU A 71 0.03 22.46 0.34
C GLU A 71 -0.73 23.08 -0.82
N GLY A 72 -1.85 22.46 -1.21
CA GLY A 72 -2.68 22.95 -2.32
C GLY A 72 -4.09 22.43 -2.23
N LYS A 73 -4.99 22.99 -3.05
CA LYS A 73 -6.37 22.50 -3.17
C LYS A 73 -6.44 21.13 -3.85
N THR A 74 -5.41 20.76 -4.56
CA THR A 74 -5.27 19.48 -5.23
C THR A 74 -3.86 18.92 -4.99
N VAL A 75 -3.72 17.61 -5.15
CA VAL A 75 -2.42 16.92 -5.06
C VAL A 75 -1.41 17.51 -6.05
N VAL A 76 -1.85 17.84 -7.28
CA VAL A 76 -0.99 18.43 -8.31
C VAL A 76 -0.51 19.80 -7.90
N GLU A 77 -1.39 20.69 -7.42
CA GLU A 77 -1.02 22.03 -6.96
C GLU A 77 -0.02 21.96 -5.79
N ALA A 78 -0.25 21.06 -4.83
CA ALA A 78 0.67 20.87 -3.71
C ALA A 78 2.06 20.40 -4.17
N TYR A 79 2.11 19.47 -5.12
CA TYR A 79 3.37 18.97 -5.67
C TYR A 79 4.10 20.01 -6.50
N GLU A 80 3.40 20.80 -7.31
CA GLU A 80 4.00 21.90 -8.10
C GLU A 80 4.70 22.91 -7.19
N LYS A 81 4.12 23.26 -6.03
CA LYS A 81 4.78 24.14 -5.06
C LYS A 81 6.09 23.57 -4.55
N ILE A 82 6.18 22.26 -4.36
CA ILE A 82 7.44 21.60 -4.01
C ILE A 82 8.44 21.71 -5.15
N VAL A 83 8.01 21.42 -6.39
CA VAL A 83 8.89 21.49 -7.57
C VAL A 83 9.44 22.90 -7.76
N PHE A 84 8.61 23.93 -7.57
CA PHE A 84 9.05 25.34 -7.69
C PHE A 84 10.01 25.76 -6.57
N SER A 85 9.96 25.13 -5.41
CA SER A 85 10.86 25.42 -4.29
C SER A 85 12.15 24.60 -4.29
N ALA A 86 12.15 23.49 -5.02
CA ALA A 86 13.31 22.60 -5.10
C ALA A 86 14.42 23.22 -5.99
N THR A 87 15.65 23.15 -5.51
CA THR A 87 16.83 23.67 -6.27
C THR A 87 17.35 22.67 -7.30
N GLN A 88 16.88 21.43 -7.25
CA GLN A 88 17.21 20.35 -8.18
C GLN A 88 15.94 19.56 -8.54
N PRO A 89 15.89 18.89 -9.70
CA PRO A 89 14.77 18.04 -10.06
C PRO A 89 14.55 16.91 -9.04
N LEU A 90 13.29 16.55 -8.81
CA LEU A 90 12.88 15.43 -7.95
C LEU A 90 12.74 14.16 -8.78
N SER A 91 13.53 13.14 -8.49
CA SER A 91 13.47 11.84 -9.13
C SER A 91 12.59 10.89 -8.33
N LEU A 92 11.35 10.69 -8.79
CA LEU A 92 10.34 9.88 -8.12
C LEU A 92 10.52 8.37 -8.35
N GLY A 93 11.40 7.97 -9.28
CA GLY A 93 11.57 6.57 -9.69
C GLY A 93 12.08 5.63 -8.60
N HIS A 94 12.68 6.17 -7.55
CA HIS A 94 13.24 5.42 -6.43
C HIS A 94 12.37 5.46 -5.17
N SER A 95 11.17 6.04 -5.26
CA SER A 95 10.24 6.11 -4.13
C SER A 95 9.88 4.70 -3.66
N ALA A 96 10.25 4.38 -2.42
CA ALA A 96 10.01 3.08 -1.82
C ALA A 96 8.57 2.95 -1.29
N VAL A 97 8.07 4.02 -0.65
CA VAL A 97 6.75 4.04 0.01
C VAL A 97 5.98 5.32 -0.30
N ALA A 98 4.66 5.18 -0.35
CA ALA A 98 3.72 6.29 -0.31
C ALA A 98 2.79 6.10 0.89
N ILE A 99 2.71 7.11 1.76
CA ILE A 99 1.99 7.08 3.02
C ILE A 99 0.70 7.88 2.88
N ILE A 100 -0.43 7.22 3.13
CA ILE A 100 -1.77 7.77 3.04
C ILE A 100 -2.23 8.20 4.43
N GLY A 101 -2.38 9.50 4.64
CA GLY A 101 -2.89 10.07 5.88
C GLY A 101 -4.37 9.75 6.12
N ALA A 102 -4.74 9.61 7.38
CA ALA A 102 -6.10 9.24 7.78
C ALA A 102 -7.16 10.31 7.49
N ASP A 103 -6.74 11.57 7.39
CA ASP A 103 -7.64 12.73 7.24
C ASP A 103 -8.00 13.02 5.76
N LEU A 104 -7.48 12.24 4.81
CA LEU A 104 -7.86 12.36 3.41
C LEU A 104 -9.33 11.94 3.21
N SER A 105 -10.12 12.84 2.62
CA SER A 105 -11.45 12.49 2.15
C SER A 105 -11.40 11.46 1.01
N PRO A 106 -12.49 10.74 0.74
CA PRO A 106 -12.53 9.80 -0.38
C PRO A 106 -12.15 10.42 -1.74
N LYS A 107 -12.50 11.70 -1.96
CA LYS A 107 -12.14 12.41 -3.17
C LYS A 107 -10.64 12.70 -3.24
N GLU A 108 -10.06 13.20 -2.16
CA GLU A 108 -8.62 13.48 -2.09
C GLU A 108 -7.80 12.20 -2.25
N LEU A 109 -8.26 11.07 -1.69
CA LEU A 109 -7.64 9.76 -1.90
C LEU A 109 -7.65 9.35 -3.38
N GLU A 110 -8.76 9.59 -4.10
CA GLU A 110 -8.82 9.35 -5.56
C GLU A 110 -7.85 10.28 -6.32
N ASP A 111 -7.72 11.52 -5.90
CA ASP A 111 -6.77 12.48 -6.48
C ASP A 111 -5.32 12.03 -6.24
N VAL A 112 -5.00 11.48 -5.06
CA VAL A 112 -3.69 10.86 -4.77
C VAL A 112 -3.40 9.70 -5.72
N PHE A 113 -4.35 8.77 -5.89
CA PHE A 113 -4.14 7.64 -6.81
C PHE A 113 -3.99 8.10 -8.27
N SER A 114 -4.75 9.11 -8.67
CA SER A 114 -4.66 9.71 -10.00
C SER A 114 -3.30 10.37 -10.21
N PHE A 115 -2.80 11.09 -9.22
CA PHE A 115 -1.48 11.68 -9.23
C PHE A 115 -0.39 10.61 -9.35
N LEU A 116 -0.39 9.60 -8.48
CA LEU A 116 0.60 8.51 -8.53
C LEU A 116 0.61 7.80 -9.88
N LYS A 117 -0.57 7.61 -10.50
CA LYS A 117 -0.70 7.00 -11.82
C LYS A 117 -0.20 7.90 -12.96
N SER A 118 -0.34 9.22 -12.84
CA SER A 118 0.04 10.18 -13.87
C SER A 118 1.54 10.48 -13.92
N GLN A 119 2.28 10.13 -12.88
CA GLN A 119 3.72 10.37 -12.83
C GLN A 119 4.48 9.27 -13.57
N GLU A 120 4.93 9.54 -14.78
CA GLU A 120 5.63 8.58 -15.64
C GLU A 120 6.85 7.92 -14.99
N LYS A 121 7.52 8.63 -14.09
CA LYS A 121 8.73 8.17 -13.41
C LYS A 121 8.46 7.42 -12.10
N ILE A 122 7.23 7.42 -11.58
CA ILE A 122 6.93 6.66 -10.36
C ILE A 122 6.91 5.16 -10.68
N ASN A 123 7.64 4.40 -9.88
CA ASN A 123 7.55 2.95 -9.93
C ASN A 123 6.18 2.50 -9.40
N ILE A 124 5.35 1.89 -10.26
CA ILE A 124 4.04 1.36 -9.86
C ILE A 124 4.13 0.26 -8.79
N SER A 125 5.34 -0.23 -8.51
CA SER A 125 5.63 -1.15 -7.41
C SER A 125 5.89 -0.43 -6.07
N ILE A 126 5.72 0.89 -6.00
CA ILE A 126 5.78 1.65 -4.74
C ILE A 126 4.84 1.02 -3.71
N MET A 127 5.32 0.85 -2.50
CA MET A 127 4.53 0.27 -1.41
C MET A 127 3.61 1.34 -0.82
N LEU A 128 2.34 1.01 -0.63
CA LEU A 128 1.39 1.89 0.04
C LEU A 128 1.27 1.53 1.52
N CYS A 129 1.26 2.55 2.36
CA CYS A 129 1.02 2.46 3.80
C CYS A 129 -0.05 3.48 4.20
N ALA A 130 -0.66 3.29 5.36
CA ALA A 130 -1.52 4.28 5.98
C ALA A 130 -0.89 4.77 7.29
N ALA A 131 -1.19 5.99 7.70
CA ALA A 131 -0.78 6.55 8.98
C ALA A 131 -1.81 7.59 9.46
N ASP A 132 -1.70 8.06 10.69
CA ASP A 132 -2.44 9.25 11.12
C ASP A 132 -1.99 10.48 10.31
N SER A 133 -0.68 10.65 10.11
CA SER A 133 -0.10 11.66 9.25
C SER A 133 1.16 11.15 8.55
N GLY A 134 1.22 11.31 7.22
CA GLY A 134 2.42 11.03 6.43
C GLY A 134 3.56 11.99 6.75
N PHE A 135 3.24 13.25 7.06
CA PHE A 135 4.21 14.25 7.49
C PHE A 135 4.90 13.85 8.82
N GLU A 136 4.14 13.37 9.80
CA GLU A 136 4.72 12.93 11.08
C GLU A 136 5.63 11.71 10.91
N VAL A 137 5.21 10.75 10.10
CA VAL A 137 6.04 9.56 9.83
C VAL A 137 7.36 9.96 9.17
N LEU A 138 7.31 10.77 8.10
CA LEU A 138 8.52 11.19 7.38
C LEU A 138 9.37 12.19 8.20
N GLY A 139 8.79 12.84 9.21
CA GLY A 139 9.49 13.70 10.15
C GLY A 139 10.31 12.96 11.22
N CYS A 140 10.15 11.64 11.34
CA CYS A 140 10.96 10.82 12.24
C CYS A 140 12.41 10.74 11.76
N LYS A 141 13.30 10.34 12.66
CA LYS A 141 14.70 10.07 12.29
C LYS A 141 14.82 8.66 11.69
N PRO A 142 15.55 8.48 10.59
CA PRO A 142 15.86 7.16 10.08
C PRO A 142 16.72 6.39 11.09
N VAL A 143 16.50 5.09 11.21
CA VAL A 143 17.14 4.22 12.21
C VAL A 143 18.26 3.39 11.60
N SER A 144 18.02 2.77 10.44
CA SER A 144 18.93 1.80 9.82
C SER A 144 19.35 2.20 8.40
N SER A 145 18.71 3.20 7.82
CA SER A 145 18.98 3.67 6.47
C SER A 145 19.29 5.17 6.43
N VAL A 146 19.46 5.72 5.23
CA VAL A 146 19.66 7.15 5.01
C VAL A 146 18.36 7.93 5.02
N ALA A 147 17.20 7.25 4.90
CA ALA A 147 15.90 7.87 4.73
C ALA A 147 14.81 7.02 5.38
N VAL A 148 13.82 7.67 5.99
CA VAL A 148 12.69 7.01 6.68
C VAL A 148 11.91 6.09 5.73
N GLY A 149 11.74 6.49 4.47
CA GLY A 149 11.01 5.68 3.49
C GLY A 149 11.60 4.27 3.31
N TYR A 150 12.91 4.13 3.33
CA TYR A 150 13.56 2.81 3.25
C TYR A 150 13.46 2.01 4.55
N ASP A 151 13.49 2.69 5.70
CA ASP A 151 13.27 2.02 6.99
C ASP A 151 11.85 1.47 7.09
N VAL A 152 10.85 2.24 6.67
CA VAL A 152 9.43 1.81 6.62
C VAL A 152 9.26 0.61 5.69
N MET A 153 9.82 0.65 4.49
CA MET A 153 9.78 -0.48 3.56
C MET A 153 10.37 -1.74 4.19
N SER A 154 11.56 -1.64 4.77
CA SER A 154 12.26 -2.77 5.40
C SER A 154 11.47 -3.29 6.62
N MET A 155 10.87 -2.41 7.41
CA MET A 155 10.04 -2.77 8.57
C MET A 155 8.84 -3.62 8.14
N ILE A 156 8.14 -3.23 7.06
CA ILE A 156 6.99 -3.97 6.54
C ILE A 156 7.43 -5.32 5.98
N GLU A 157 8.52 -5.37 5.22
CA GLU A 157 9.07 -6.61 4.66
C GLU A 157 9.45 -7.63 5.73
N VAL A 158 10.17 -7.19 6.76
CA VAL A 158 10.56 -8.06 7.88
C VAL A 158 9.35 -8.58 8.66
N ASN A 159 8.34 -7.74 8.89
CA ASN A 159 7.12 -8.17 9.60
C ASN A 159 6.29 -9.15 8.78
N GLU A 160 6.20 -8.96 7.45
CA GLU A 160 5.51 -9.90 6.58
C GLU A 160 6.18 -11.28 6.58
N GLU A 161 7.50 -11.33 6.43
CA GLU A 161 8.25 -12.59 6.43
C GLU A 161 8.12 -13.35 7.76
N LYS A 162 8.18 -12.65 8.89
CA LYS A 162 8.18 -13.27 10.22
C LYS A 162 6.79 -13.60 10.72
N LYS A 163 5.84 -12.70 10.53
CA LYS A 163 4.50 -12.82 11.14
C LYS A 163 3.45 -13.36 10.18
N GLY A 164 3.66 -13.22 8.87
CA GLY A 164 2.68 -13.60 7.84
C GLY A 164 1.35 -12.82 7.92
N THR A 165 1.35 -11.73 8.67
CA THR A 165 0.13 -10.96 9.02
C THR A 165 0.10 -9.56 8.43
N LEU A 166 1.11 -9.16 7.69
CA LEU A 166 1.17 -7.88 7.00
C LEU A 166 1.21 -8.08 5.49
N PHE A 167 0.56 -7.17 4.80
CA PHE A 167 0.46 -7.20 3.35
C PHE A 167 1.41 -6.17 2.76
N LYS A 168 2.22 -6.58 1.80
CA LYS A 168 2.92 -5.69 0.89
C LYS A 168 1.94 -5.22 -0.17
N ASN A 169 1.12 -4.22 0.11
CA ASN A 169 0.27 -3.67 -0.92
C ASN A 169 1.06 -2.69 -1.79
N ARG A 170 1.47 -3.19 -2.94
CA ARG A 170 2.05 -2.36 -3.98
C ARG A 170 0.96 -1.60 -4.71
N PHE A 171 1.27 -0.43 -5.21
CA PHE A 171 0.29 0.44 -5.85
C PHE A 171 -0.47 -0.25 -7.00
N TYR A 172 0.21 -1.04 -7.83
CA TYR A 172 -0.45 -1.79 -8.91
C TYR A 172 -1.47 -2.83 -8.40
N GLU A 173 -1.23 -3.44 -7.24
CA GLU A 173 -2.17 -4.40 -6.61
C GLU A 173 -3.42 -3.69 -6.11
N VAL A 174 -3.23 -2.53 -5.48
CA VAL A 174 -4.35 -1.69 -5.01
C VAL A 174 -5.19 -1.20 -6.20
N LEU A 175 -4.56 -0.78 -7.30
CA LEU A 175 -5.29 -0.40 -8.53
C LEU A 175 -6.09 -1.57 -9.09
N ALA A 176 -5.51 -2.77 -9.11
CA ALA A 176 -6.21 -3.98 -9.57
C ALA A 176 -7.41 -4.34 -8.68
N LEU A 177 -7.28 -4.17 -7.35
CA LEU A 177 -8.39 -4.36 -6.42
C LEU A 177 -9.48 -3.30 -6.62
N LYS A 178 -9.13 -2.02 -6.73
CA LYS A 178 -10.08 -0.92 -6.94
C LYS A 178 -10.92 -1.05 -8.22
N SER A 179 -10.44 -1.77 -9.22
CA SER A 179 -11.20 -2.00 -10.47
C SER A 179 -12.37 -2.96 -10.31
N LYS A 180 -12.43 -3.71 -9.19
CA LYS A 180 -13.49 -4.69 -8.93
C LYS A 180 -14.69 -4.04 -8.23
N PRO A 181 -15.93 -4.45 -8.53
CA PRO A 181 -17.09 -4.03 -7.76
C PRO A 181 -16.97 -4.46 -6.29
N GLN A 182 -17.39 -3.60 -5.35
CA GLN A 182 -17.34 -3.89 -3.90
C GLN A 182 -15.93 -4.17 -3.34
N ALA A 183 -14.87 -3.85 -4.07
CA ALA A 183 -13.52 -4.14 -3.61
C ALA A 183 -13.13 -3.27 -2.41
N SER A 184 -12.56 -3.92 -1.42
CA SER A 184 -11.78 -3.31 -0.35
C SER A 184 -10.31 -3.64 -0.55
N PHE A 185 -9.44 -2.74 -0.14
CA PHE A 185 -8.01 -3.00 -0.04
C PHE A 185 -7.53 -2.59 1.36
N GLN A 186 -6.46 -3.20 1.80
CA GLN A 186 -5.86 -2.95 3.11
C GLN A 186 -4.45 -2.41 2.95
N LEU A 187 -4.04 -1.53 3.85
CA LEU A 187 -2.68 -1.00 3.91
C LEU A 187 -2.10 -1.22 5.31
N PRO A 188 -0.81 -1.54 5.46
CA PRO A 188 -0.14 -1.51 6.76
C PRO A 188 -0.35 -0.16 7.41
N PHE A 189 -0.76 -0.13 8.68
CA PHE A 189 -0.95 1.11 9.42
C PHE A 189 0.29 1.41 10.26
N LEU A 190 0.89 2.57 9.99
CA LEU A 190 2.06 3.07 10.71
C LEU A 190 1.61 3.98 11.84
N LYS A 191 2.21 3.82 13.00
CA LYS A 191 2.00 4.67 14.17
C LYS A 191 3.32 5.29 14.59
N VAL A 192 3.29 6.57 14.91
CA VAL A 192 4.43 7.30 15.50
C VAL A 192 4.16 7.46 16.97
N GLU A 193 5.07 6.98 17.82
CA GLU A 193 5.05 7.15 19.26
C GLU A 193 6.45 7.55 19.74
N ASN A 194 6.56 8.68 20.44
CA ASN A 194 7.84 9.21 20.94
C ASN A 194 8.93 9.38 19.87
N GLY A 195 8.53 9.64 18.61
CA GLY A 195 9.45 9.77 17.48
C GLY A 195 9.92 8.44 16.87
N GLU A 196 9.38 7.32 17.32
CA GLU A 196 9.62 6.00 16.77
C GLU A 196 8.44 5.52 15.93
N ILE A 197 8.73 4.88 14.80
CA ILE A 197 7.73 4.33 13.88
C ILE A 197 7.53 2.85 14.20
N SER A 198 6.26 2.43 14.27
CA SER A 198 5.89 1.03 14.41
C SER A 198 4.73 0.68 13.47
N VAL A 199 4.61 -0.61 13.12
CA VAL A 199 3.41 -1.13 12.46
C VAL A 199 2.41 -1.54 13.52
N SER A 200 1.24 -0.89 13.56
CA SER A 200 0.22 -1.09 14.61
C SER A 200 -1.07 -1.74 14.10
N GLY A 201 -1.02 -2.44 12.97
CA GLY A 201 -2.15 -3.13 12.36
C GLY A 201 -2.30 -2.78 10.88
N ILE A 202 -3.54 -2.74 10.42
CA ILE A 202 -3.89 -2.40 9.04
C ILE A 202 -5.04 -1.38 9.00
N SER A 203 -5.06 -0.56 7.96
CA SER A 203 -6.22 0.23 7.55
C SER A 203 -6.90 -0.44 6.37
N VAL A 204 -8.20 -0.66 6.45
CA VAL A 204 -9.04 -1.24 5.40
C VAL A 204 -9.83 -0.12 4.72
N PHE A 205 -9.64 0.04 3.43
CA PHE A 205 -10.31 1.02 2.59
C PHE A 205 -11.40 0.32 1.78
N GLY A 206 -12.65 0.66 2.04
CA GLY A 206 -13.81 0.13 1.32
C GLY A 206 -14.53 1.19 0.52
N ARG A 207 -15.15 0.80 -0.60
CA ARG A 207 -15.87 1.74 -1.46
C ARG A 207 -17.02 2.46 -0.75
N ASN A 208 -17.66 1.81 0.22
CA ASN A 208 -18.81 2.33 0.96
C ASN A 208 -18.57 2.50 2.46
N LEU A 209 -17.37 2.18 2.94
CA LEU A 209 -17.11 2.01 4.36
C LEU A 209 -16.22 3.09 4.96
N GLY A 210 -15.65 3.98 4.14
CA GLY A 210 -14.59 4.83 4.65
C GLY A 210 -13.32 4.02 4.95
N VAL A 211 -12.57 4.47 5.95
CA VAL A 211 -11.34 3.80 6.41
C VAL A 211 -11.60 3.19 7.78
N GLU A 212 -11.44 1.87 7.86
CA GLU A 212 -11.56 1.11 9.11
C GLU A 212 -10.19 0.64 9.56
N ARG A 213 -9.91 0.71 10.86
CA ARG A 213 -8.66 0.22 11.44
C ARG A 213 -8.86 -1.12 12.08
N VAL A 214 -7.98 -2.05 11.77
CA VAL A 214 -7.85 -3.35 12.42
C VAL A 214 -6.57 -3.32 13.25
N ALA A 215 -6.71 -3.50 14.56
CA ALA A 215 -5.59 -3.50 15.48
C ALA A 215 -4.61 -4.66 15.18
N ASN A 216 -3.36 -4.51 15.60
CA ASN A 216 -2.32 -5.50 15.34
C ASN A 216 -2.70 -6.90 15.86
N GLU A 217 -3.42 -6.98 17.00
CA GLU A 217 -3.89 -8.23 17.60
C GLU A 217 -4.99 -8.92 16.78
N GLU A 218 -5.78 -8.16 16.02
CA GLU A 218 -6.87 -8.65 15.18
C GLU A 218 -6.45 -8.90 13.72
N THR A 219 -5.31 -8.35 13.33
CA THR A 219 -4.78 -8.51 11.96
C THR A 219 -4.65 -9.98 11.54
N PRO A 220 -4.22 -10.94 12.39
CA PRO A 220 -4.21 -12.35 12.04
C PRO A 220 -5.59 -12.93 11.73
N LEU A 221 -6.64 -12.47 12.42
CA LEU A 221 -8.02 -12.92 12.18
C LEU A 221 -8.52 -12.40 10.83
N PHE A 222 -8.21 -11.14 10.52
CA PHE A 222 -8.47 -10.56 9.20
C PHE A 222 -7.76 -11.34 8.09
N CYS A 223 -6.48 -11.64 8.28
CA CYS A 223 -5.67 -12.40 7.31
C CYS A 223 -6.23 -13.81 7.12
N LEU A 224 -6.62 -14.47 8.20
CA LEU A 224 -7.25 -15.79 8.15
C LEU A 224 -8.56 -15.74 7.36
N ALA A 225 -9.44 -14.80 7.67
CA ALA A 225 -10.71 -14.64 6.96
C ALA A 225 -10.56 -14.31 5.48
N ARG A 226 -9.45 -13.69 5.08
CA ARG A 226 -9.13 -13.33 3.68
C ARG A 226 -8.34 -14.39 2.92
N ASP A 227 -8.12 -15.57 3.52
CA ASP A 227 -7.24 -16.63 2.96
C ASP A 227 -5.83 -16.12 2.63
N SER A 228 -5.32 -15.20 3.45
CA SER A 228 -4.01 -14.56 3.26
C SER A 228 -3.01 -14.88 4.38
N LEU A 229 -3.43 -15.63 5.41
CA LEU A 229 -2.56 -16.15 6.46
C LEU A 229 -2.07 -17.55 6.07
N SER A 230 -1.01 -17.63 5.27
CA SER A 230 -0.46 -18.94 4.86
C SER A 230 0.47 -19.54 5.91
N ARG A 231 1.21 -18.69 6.64
CA ARG A 231 2.15 -19.06 7.69
C ARG A 231 2.35 -17.86 8.62
N GLY A 232 2.54 -18.11 9.91
CA GLY A 232 2.84 -17.00 10.84
C GLY A 232 2.81 -17.45 12.29
N GLU A 233 3.30 -16.57 13.16
CA GLU A 233 3.25 -16.75 14.61
C GLU A 233 2.79 -15.44 15.26
N PHE A 234 1.74 -15.53 16.08
CA PHE A 234 1.12 -14.35 16.69
C PHE A 234 0.55 -14.67 18.06
N ILE A 235 0.34 -13.62 18.83
CA ILE A 235 -0.30 -13.72 20.16
C ILE A 235 -1.77 -13.34 20.02
N LEU A 236 -2.66 -14.20 20.53
CA LEU A 236 -4.09 -13.96 20.58
C LEU A 236 -4.56 -14.12 22.03
N ASN A 237 -5.01 -13.02 22.66
CA ASN A 237 -5.38 -13.00 24.08
C ASN A 237 -4.31 -13.58 25.02
N GLY A 238 -3.04 -13.28 24.76
CA GLY A 238 -1.91 -13.79 25.58
C GLY A 238 -1.47 -15.22 25.25
N GLU A 239 -2.18 -15.93 24.37
CA GLU A 239 -1.79 -17.27 23.91
C GLU A 239 -1.03 -17.20 22.59
N ASN A 240 0.06 -17.94 22.48
CA ASN A 240 0.85 -18.04 21.26
C ASN A 240 0.21 -19.03 20.28
N ILE A 241 -0.11 -18.56 19.08
CA ILE A 241 -0.64 -19.34 17.96
C ILE A 241 0.41 -19.37 16.86
N LYS A 242 0.86 -20.56 16.48
CA LYS A 242 1.76 -20.75 15.34
C LYS A 242 1.05 -21.51 14.24
N VAL A 243 0.90 -20.86 13.09
CA VAL A 243 0.30 -21.41 11.89
C VAL A 243 1.42 -21.86 10.95
N ASP A 244 1.44 -23.12 10.61
CA ASP A 244 2.34 -23.69 9.60
C ASP A 244 1.72 -23.68 8.21
N TYR A 245 0.38 -23.76 8.15
CA TYR A 245 -0.41 -23.71 6.91
C TYR A 245 -1.86 -23.35 7.23
N SER A 246 -2.47 -22.53 6.40
CA SER A 246 -3.92 -22.38 6.36
C SER A 246 -4.42 -22.19 4.94
N SER A 247 -5.64 -22.64 4.69
CA SER A 247 -6.44 -22.29 3.52
C SER A 247 -7.90 -22.17 3.92
N VAL A 248 -8.64 -21.31 3.23
CA VAL A 248 -9.99 -20.93 3.61
C VAL A 248 -10.95 -21.06 2.44
N THR A 249 -12.11 -21.63 2.71
CA THR A 249 -13.23 -21.65 1.78
C THR A 249 -14.49 -21.11 2.44
N TYR A 250 -15.40 -20.62 1.62
CA TYR A 250 -16.67 -20.07 2.08
C TYR A 250 -17.82 -20.82 1.43
N ASP A 251 -18.84 -21.15 2.25
CA ASP A 251 -20.16 -21.60 1.80
C ASP A 251 -21.20 -20.57 2.24
N PHE A 252 -22.10 -20.23 1.35
CA PHE A 252 -23.13 -19.22 1.55
C PHE A 252 -24.51 -19.80 1.34
N TYR A 253 -25.46 -19.45 2.23
CA TYR A 253 -26.86 -19.83 2.11
C TYR A 253 -27.73 -18.62 2.45
N PHE A 254 -28.76 -18.38 1.67
CA PHE A 254 -29.73 -17.30 1.90
C PHE A 254 -31.13 -17.79 1.63
N LYS A 255 -31.94 -17.87 2.68
CA LYS A 255 -33.37 -18.16 2.62
C LYS A 255 -34.14 -17.06 3.36
N ASP A 256 -34.11 -17.09 4.68
CA ASP A 256 -34.70 -16.09 5.55
C ASP A 256 -33.62 -15.18 6.17
N ASN A 257 -32.42 -15.68 6.30
CA ASN A 257 -31.22 -14.98 6.78
C ASN A 257 -29.98 -15.47 6.04
N LEU A 258 -28.96 -14.60 5.97
CA LEU A 258 -27.67 -14.94 5.40
C LEU A 258 -26.91 -15.82 6.40
N GLN A 259 -26.49 -16.99 5.92
CA GLN A 259 -25.59 -17.89 6.64
C GLN A 259 -24.26 -17.93 5.92
N ILE A 260 -23.20 -17.76 6.67
CA ILE A 260 -21.82 -17.73 6.20
C ILE A 260 -21.05 -18.79 6.96
N ASN A 261 -20.60 -19.82 6.29
CA ASN A 261 -19.70 -20.83 6.86
C ASN A 261 -18.29 -20.60 6.32
N LEU A 262 -17.40 -20.24 7.23
CA LEU A 262 -15.98 -20.12 6.97
C LEU A 262 -15.31 -21.45 7.31
N ASN A 263 -14.85 -22.16 6.31
CA ASN A 263 -14.18 -23.46 6.48
C ASN A 263 -12.66 -23.24 6.38
N VAL A 264 -11.98 -23.44 7.49
CA VAL A 264 -10.54 -23.21 7.64
C VAL A 264 -9.84 -24.57 7.74
N HIS A 265 -9.04 -24.91 6.74
CA HIS A 265 -8.09 -26.02 6.83
C HIS A 265 -6.80 -25.49 7.45
N LEU A 266 -6.48 -25.94 8.66
CA LEU A 266 -5.46 -25.30 9.49
C LEU A 266 -4.51 -26.32 10.12
N LYS A 267 -3.22 -26.22 9.75
CA LYS A 267 -2.14 -26.86 10.51
C LYS A 267 -1.50 -25.82 11.43
N ALA A 268 -1.85 -25.90 12.72
CA ALA A 268 -1.37 -24.92 13.71
C ALA A 268 -1.10 -25.56 15.06
N LYS A 269 -0.21 -24.92 15.83
CA LYS A 269 -0.01 -25.16 17.26
C LYS A 269 -0.66 -24.02 18.05
N GLY A 270 -1.23 -24.32 19.21
CA GLY A 270 -1.94 -23.36 20.05
C GLY A 270 -3.43 -23.65 20.16
N ASN A 271 -4.17 -22.71 20.76
CA ASN A 271 -5.58 -22.88 21.08
C ASN A 271 -6.49 -22.61 19.86
N LYS A 272 -6.85 -23.67 19.13
CA LYS A 272 -7.71 -23.59 17.95
C LYS A 272 -9.16 -23.19 18.30
N ILE A 273 -9.63 -23.52 19.51
CA ILE A 273 -10.97 -23.13 19.97
C ILE A 273 -11.03 -21.61 20.14
N LEU A 274 -10.02 -21.04 20.78
CA LEU A 274 -9.89 -19.59 20.93
C LEU A 274 -9.82 -18.91 19.57
N LEU A 275 -8.99 -19.41 18.64
CA LEU A 275 -8.88 -18.89 17.29
C LEU A 275 -10.23 -18.88 16.56
N ARG A 276 -10.99 -20.00 16.63
CA ARG A 276 -12.33 -20.09 16.04
C ARG A 276 -13.27 -19.04 16.61
N GLN A 277 -13.41 -18.99 17.95
CA GLN A 277 -14.31 -18.07 18.63
C GLN A 277 -13.99 -16.60 18.33
N LYS A 278 -12.71 -16.25 18.31
CA LYS A 278 -12.28 -14.89 17.99
C LYS A 278 -12.52 -14.54 16.54
N THR A 279 -12.29 -15.45 15.60
CA THR A 279 -12.59 -15.24 14.18
C THR A 279 -14.10 -15.07 13.95
N GLU A 280 -14.94 -15.88 14.58
CA GLU A 280 -16.40 -15.71 14.52
C GLU A 280 -16.84 -14.33 15.07
N SER A 281 -16.30 -13.94 16.23
CA SER A 281 -16.60 -12.66 16.83
C SER A 281 -16.16 -11.48 15.96
N PHE A 282 -14.97 -11.57 15.37
CA PHE A 282 -14.38 -10.55 14.50
C PHE A 282 -15.21 -10.33 13.22
N LEU A 283 -15.78 -11.39 12.65
CA LEU A 283 -16.59 -11.31 11.43
C LEU A 283 -18.01 -10.80 11.67
N LYS A 284 -18.51 -10.79 12.92
CA LYS A 284 -19.91 -10.40 13.24
C LYS A 284 -20.14 -8.91 13.12
N GLY A 285 -21.31 -8.58 12.60
CA GLY A 285 -21.85 -7.22 12.59
C GLY A 285 -21.42 -6.36 11.44
N TYR A 286 -20.24 -6.59 10.86
CA TYR A 286 -19.68 -5.69 9.86
C TYR A 286 -18.71 -6.40 8.90
N ASP A 287 -18.92 -6.23 7.59
CA ASP A 287 -18.09 -6.90 6.57
C ASP A 287 -16.78 -6.15 6.29
N ILE A 288 -15.87 -6.17 7.26
CA ILE A 288 -14.53 -5.60 7.09
C ILE A 288 -13.65 -6.43 6.15
N CYS A 289 -13.94 -7.73 6.03
CA CYS A 289 -13.17 -8.64 5.18
C CYS A 289 -13.58 -8.62 3.70
N GLY A 290 -14.65 -7.89 3.35
CA GLY A 290 -15.13 -7.83 1.97
C GLY A 290 -15.79 -9.14 1.51
N ILE A 291 -16.49 -9.83 2.42
CA ILE A 291 -17.20 -11.08 2.14
C ILE A 291 -18.27 -10.88 1.05
N GLY A 292 -18.91 -9.71 1.00
CA GLY A 292 -19.83 -9.35 -0.08
C GLY A 292 -19.21 -9.47 -1.48
N ASN A 293 -17.94 -9.16 -1.62
CA ASN A 293 -17.23 -9.37 -2.89
C ASN A 293 -17.03 -10.86 -3.19
N ILE A 294 -16.80 -11.69 -2.17
CA ILE A 294 -16.69 -13.15 -2.34
C ILE A 294 -18.04 -13.72 -2.75
N ILE A 295 -19.14 -13.30 -2.11
CA ILE A 295 -20.51 -13.71 -2.47
C ILE A 295 -20.80 -13.33 -3.92
N SER A 296 -20.50 -12.09 -4.33
CA SER A 296 -20.77 -11.62 -5.70
C SER A 296 -20.04 -12.44 -6.78
N GLN A 297 -18.90 -13.03 -6.45
CA GLN A 297 -18.11 -13.85 -7.37
C GLN A 297 -18.53 -15.32 -7.37
N LYS A 298 -18.84 -15.89 -6.20
CA LYS A 298 -19.16 -17.31 -6.06
C LYS A 298 -20.64 -17.60 -6.26
N GLU A 299 -21.50 -16.69 -5.81
CA GLU A 299 -22.97 -16.84 -5.78
C GLU A 299 -23.65 -15.61 -6.40
N PRO A 300 -23.45 -15.34 -7.70
CA PRO A 300 -23.94 -14.11 -8.34
C PRO A 300 -25.47 -13.97 -8.27
N GLU A 301 -26.23 -15.07 -8.35
CA GLU A 301 -27.69 -15.03 -8.22
C GLU A 301 -28.15 -14.67 -6.80
N MET A 302 -27.43 -15.13 -5.79
CA MET A 302 -27.69 -14.72 -4.40
C MET A 302 -27.33 -13.24 -4.22
N TRP A 303 -26.19 -12.81 -4.75
CA TRP A 303 -25.74 -11.44 -4.67
C TRP A 303 -26.76 -10.46 -5.24
N GLU A 304 -27.35 -10.73 -6.41
CA GLU A 304 -28.38 -9.90 -7.00
C GLU A 304 -29.62 -9.74 -6.11
N LYS A 305 -29.92 -10.71 -5.28
CA LYS A 305 -31.05 -10.64 -4.32
C LYS A 305 -30.76 -9.83 -3.06
N ILE A 306 -29.50 -9.73 -2.64
CA ILE A 306 -29.13 -9.15 -1.34
C ILE A 306 -28.34 -7.85 -1.45
N LYS A 307 -27.79 -7.49 -2.61
CA LYS A 307 -26.85 -6.38 -2.80
C LYS A 307 -27.35 -5.02 -2.29
N ASP A 308 -28.63 -4.72 -2.49
CA ASP A 308 -29.20 -3.42 -2.15
C ASP A 308 -29.35 -3.24 -0.62
N ASP A 309 -29.64 -4.33 0.09
CA ASP A 309 -29.79 -4.36 1.56
C ASP A 309 -28.62 -5.07 2.26
N TYR A 310 -27.51 -5.34 1.55
CA TYR A 310 -26.42 -6.20 2.02
C TYR A 310 -25.91 -5.83 3.41
N LYS A 311 -25.67 -4.55 3.70
CA LYS A 311 -25.20 -4.10 5.02
C LYS A 311 -26.11 -4.55 6.16
N LYS A 312 -27.43 -4.41 5.97
CA LYS A 312 -28.43 -4.79 6.95
C LYS A 312 -28.53 -6.31 7.09
N ILE A 313 -28.47 -7.02 5.97
CA ILE A 313 -28.49 -8.48 5.91
C ILE A 313 -27.25 -9.07 6.58
N TYR A 314 -26.07 -8.54 6.25
CA TYR A 314 -24.80 -8.99 6.84
C TYR A 314 -24.76 -8.77 8.36
N LYS A 315 -25.24 -7.62 8.84
CA LYS A 315 -25.30 -7.31 10.29
C LYS A 315 -26.04 -8.39 11.10
N ASN A 316 -27.02 -9.06 10.49
CA ASN A 316 -27.83 -10.12 11.10
C ASN A 316 -27.43 -11.51 10.62
N ALA A 317 -26.33 -11.66 9.89
CA ALA A 317 -25.91 -12.94 9.36
C ALA A 317 -25.52 -13.93 10.48
N ASP A 318 -25.83 -15.21 10.26
CA ASP A 318 -25.32 -16.33 11.08
C ASP A 318 -23.94 -16.73 10.52
N ILE A 319 -22.89 -16.39 11.26
CA ILE A 319 -21.51 -16.65 10.86
C ILE A 319 -20.93 -17.77 11.72
N ARG A 320 -20.42 -18.81 11.06
CA ARG A 320 -19.79 -19.96 11.70
C ARG A 320 -18.40 -20.19 11.11
N VAL A 321 -17.45 -20.45 11.99
CA VAL A 321 -16.09 -20.83 11.62
C VAL A 321 -15.85 -22.29 11.95
N ASN A 322 -15.54 -23.08 10.95
CA ASN A 322 -15.20 -24.51 11.10
C ASN A 322 -13.70 -24.66 10.88
N ILE A 323 -13.00 -25.26 11.84
CA ILE A 323 -11.56 -25.53 11.71
C ILE A 323 -11.36 -27.03 11.51
N TYR A 324 -10.70 -27.35 10.40
CA TYR A 324 -10.31 -28.72 10.02
C TYR A 324 -8.77 -28.85 10.07
N GLU A 325 -8.28 -30.04 10.43
CA GLU A 325 -6.84 -30.35 10.45
C GLU A 325 -6.37 -30.91 9.11
#